data_a306bb555d707e3567e79823d3a1f9df
#
_entry.id   a306bb555d707e3567e79823d3a1f9df
#
_cell.length_a   1.000
_cell.length_b   1.000
_cell.length_c   1.000
_cell.angle_alpha   90.00
_cell.angle_beta   90.00
_cell.angle_gamma   90.00
#
_symmetry.space_group_name_H-M   'P 1'
#
loop_
_entity.id
_entity.type
_entity.pdbx_description
1 polymer ?
#
loop_
_entity_poly.entity_id
_entity_poly.type
_entity_poly.pdbx_seq_one_letter_code
_entity_poly.pdbx_strand_id
1 'polypeptide(L)'
;MRSLKNLMPSSKKMKIISVLLSLLLLASANEAMAEHWELVEKGDYIELYSDSDYYHQDQENGLEYWRLKHVFNDGSILIQRYEVDPKTGKYRKI
;
A
#
# COMPACT_ATOMS: atom_id res chain seq x y z
N MET A 1 16.12 2.81 -0.59
CA MET A 1 14.65 2.80 -0.65
C MET A 1 14.14 4.21 -0.46
N ARG A 2 13.24 4.61 -1.30
CA ARG A 2 12.54 5.86 -1.13
C ARG A 2 11.65 5.79 0.11
N SER A 3 11.63 6.82 0.91
CA SER A 3 10.76 6.86 2.09
C SER A 3 9.29 6.88 1.67
N LEU A 4 8.51 5.95 2.17
CA LEU A 4 7.07 5.92 1.93
C LEU A 4 6.37 7.16 2.50
N LYS A 5 6.94 7.78 3.51
CA LYS A 5 6.40 9.01 4.10
C LYS A 5 6.35 10.17 3.10
N ASN A 6 7.27 10.21 2.16
CA ASN A 6 7.30 11.27 1.14
C ASN A 6 6.13 11.17 0.16
N LEU A 7 5.44 10.03 0.13
CA LEU A 7 4.30 9.81 -0.74
C LEU A 7 2.97 10.18 -0.08
N MET A 8 2.98 10.38 1.23
CA MET A 8 1.77 10.69 1.99
C MET A 8 1.12 12.06 1.67
N PRO A 9 1.86 13.09 1.23
CA PRO A 9 1.22 14.38 0.89
C PRO A 9 0.17 14.30 -0.21
N SER A 10 0.20 13.27 -1.04
CA SER A 10 -0.83 13.09 -2.07
C SER A 10 -2.11 12.46 -1.54
N SER A 11 -2.22 12.26 -0.23
CA SER A 11 -3.34 11.59 0.41
C SER A 11 -4.70 12.25 0.16
N LYS A 12 -4.76 13.58 -0.05
CA LYS A 12 -6.01 14.26 -0.33
C LYS A 12 -6.64 13.83 -1.64
N LYS A 13 -5.83 13.71 -2.70
CA LYS A 13 -6.28 13.19 -3.99
C LYS A 13 -6.65 11.72 -3.88
N MET A 14 -5.88 10.98 -3.12
CA MET A 14 -6.12 9.56 -2.89
C MET A 14 -7.44 9.32 -2.15
N LYS A 15 -7.79 10.16 -1.18
CA LYS A 15 -9.06 10.03 -0.47
C LYS A 15 -10.26 10.19 -1.38
N ILE A 16 -10.22 11.11 -2.32
CA ILE A 16 -11.30 11.32 -3.29
C ILE A 16 -11.42 10.10 -4.21
N ILE A 17 -10.30 9.61 -4.71
CA ILE A 17 -10.27 8.42 -5.55
C ILE A 17 -10.74 7.19 -4.76
N SER A 18 -10.31 7.07 -3.52
CA SER A 18 -10.72 6.00 -2.62
C SER A 18 -12.22 6.00 -2.37
N VAL A 19 -12.82 7.15 -2.18
CA VAL A 19 -14.27 7.26 -1.99
C VAL A 19 -15.02 6.81 -3.23
N LEU A 20 -14.57 7.24 -4.41
CA LEU A 20 -15.18 6.82 -5.67
C LEU A 20 -15.03 5.31 -5.89
N LEU A 21 -13.86 4.76 -5.62
CA LEU A 21 -13.62 3.33 -5.70
C LEU A 21 -14.46 2.56 -4.68
N SER A 22 -14.61 3.10 -3.49
CA SER A 22 -15.43 2.48 -2.46
C SER A 22 -16.89 2.40 -2.87
N LEU A 23 -17.41 3.42 -3.50
CA LEU A 23 -18.78 3.41 -4.02
C LEU A 23 -18.96 2.36 -5.12
N LEU A 24 -17.98 2.19 -5.96
CA LEU A 24 -18.01 1.16 -7.00
C LEU A 24 -17.88 -0.25 -6.40
N LEU A 25 -17.04 -0.40 -5.40
CA LEU A 25 -16.78 -1.68 -4.75
C LEU A 25 -17.94 -2.12 -3.86
N LEU A 26 -18.67 -1.20 -3.24
CA LEU A 26 -19.86 -1.53 -2.47
C LEU A 26 -20.93 -2.22 -3.32
N ALA A 27 -20.93 -1.93 -4.61
CA ALA A 27 -21.85 -2.59 -5.51
C ALA A 27 -21.38 -3.97 -5.94
N SER A 28 -20.10 -4.30 -5.77
CA SER A 28 -19.53 -5.38 -6.52
C SER A 28 -19.09 -6.57 -5.73
N ALA A 29 -18.80 -6.55 -4.48
CA ALA A 29 -18.41 -7.78 -3.87
C ALA A 29 -17.76 -7.66 -2.51
N ASN A 30 -18.15 -8.55 -1.70
CA ASN A 30 -17.69 -8.62 -0.33
C ASN A 30 -16.23 -9.05 -0.21
N GLU A 31 -15.73 -9.81 -1.15
CA GLU A 31 -14.32 -10.25 -1.11
C GLU A 31 -13.35 -9.10 -1.25
N ALA A 32 -13.73 -8.06 -1.96
CA ALA A 32 -12.91 -6.86 -2.07
C ALA A 32 -12.78 -6.14 -0.73
N MET A 33 -13.69 -6.38 0.18
CA MET A 33 -13.69 -5.75 1.49
C MET A 33 -12.60 -6.29 2.42
N ALA A 34 -12.01 -7.45 2.09
CA ALA A 34 -10.96 -8.03 2.90
C ALA A 34 -9.64 -7.28 2.78
N GLU A 35 -9.50 -6.41 1.78
CA GLU A 35 -8.26 -5.70 1.51
C GLU A 35 -8.53 -4.24 1.21
N HIS A 36 -7.78 -3.37 1.86
CA HIS A 36 -7.84 -1.93 1.63
C HIS A 36 -6.53 -1.47 1.00
N TRP A 37 -6.52 -1.46 -0.32
CA TRP A 37 -5.35 -1.04 -1.08
C TRP A 37 -5.36 0.46 -1.31
N GLU A 38 -4.30 1.13 -0.85
CA GLU A 38 -4.11 2.55 -1.06
C GLU A 38 -2.92 2.77 -1.97
N LEU A 39 -3.08 3.63 -2.96
CA LEU A 39 -1.99 3.96 -3.88
C LEU A 39 -0.89 4.72 -3.12
N VAL A 40 0.31 4.18 -3.17
CA VAL A 40 1.49 4.75 -2.52
C VAL A 40 2.34 5.50 -3.54
N GLU A 41 2.54 4.92 -4.71
CA GLU A 41 3.35 5.51 -5.75
C GLU A 41 2.87 5.03 -7.11
N LYS A 42 2.86 5.94 -8.07
CA LYS A 42 2.55 5.63 -9.45
C LYS A 42 3.74 6.04 -10.32
N GLY A 43 4.41 5.05 -10.89
CA GLY A 43 5.47 5.26 -11.87
C GLY A 43 4.96 5.01 -13.28
N ASP A 44 5.89 5.08 -14.23
CA ASP A 44 5.56 4.86 -15.64
C ASP A 44 5.27 3.40 -15.96
N TYR A 45 5.86 2.49 -15.19
CA TYR A 45 5.78 1.04 -15.46
C TYR A 45 5.16 0.24 -14.33
N ILE A 46 4.96 0.86 -13.18
CA ILE A 46 4.50 0.16 -11.99
C ILE A 46 3.69 1.10 -11.11
N GLU A 47 2.63 0.56 -10.52
CA GLU A 47 1.89 1.20 -9.46
C GLU A 47 2.10 0.41 -8.17
N LEU A 48 2.32 1.10 -7.07
CA LEU A 48 2.56 0.50 -5.78
C LEU A 48 1.40 0.84 -4.84
N TYR A 49 0.80 -0.18 -4.27
CA TYR A 49 -0.29 -0.05 -3.31
C TYR A 49 0.11 -0.65 -1.97
N SER A 50 -0.39 -0.05 -0.90
CA SER A 50 -0.22 -0.57 0.45
C SER A 50 -1.55 -1.04 1.01
N ASP A 51 -1.54 -2.17 1.70
CA ASP A 51 -2.71 -2.69 2.41
C ASP A 51 -2.77 -2.03 3.80
N SER A 52 -3.69 -1.10 3.97
CA SER A 52 -3.83 -0.38 5.23
C SER A 52 -4.31 -1.26 6.39
N ASP A 53 -4.99 -2.36 6.10
CA ASP A 53 -5.43 -3.29 7.13
C ASP A 53 -4.28 -4.14 7.67
N TYR A 54 -3.28 -4.38 6.85
CA TYR A 54 -2.12 -5.18 7.25
C TYR A 54 -1.08 -4.35 8.00
N TYR A 55 -0.92 -3.08 7.65
CA TYR A 55 0.12 -2.26 8.22
C TYR A 55 0.04 -2.22 9.74
N HIS A 56 1.17 -2.46 10.39
CA HIS A 56 1.29 -2.28 11.84
C HIS A 56 2.75 -2.04 12.23
N GLN A 57 2.94 -1.51 13.41
CA GLN A 57 4.25 -1.30 13.99
C GLN A 57 4.40 -2.13 15.25
N ASP A 58 5.50 -2.85 15.36
CA ASP A 58 5.84 -3.59 16.57
C ASP A 58 6.34 -2.60 17.61
N GLN A 59 5.68 -2.55 18.75
CA GLN A 59 6.02 -1.60 19.81
C GLN A 59 7.33 -1.94 20.52
N GLU A 60 7.74 -3.19 20.51
CA GLU A 60 8.97 -3.60 21.17
C GLU A 60 10.21 -3.23 20.38
N ASN A 61 10.22 -3.50 19.09
CA ASN A 61 11.40 -3.28 18.25
C ASN A 61 11.29 -2.09 17.33
N GLY A 62 10.11 -1.49 17.22
CA GLY A 62 9.86 -0.31 16.37
C GLY A 62 9.78 -0.62 14.89
N LEU A 63 9.87 -1.87 14.49
CA LEU A 63 9.79 -2.24 13.08
C LEU A 63 8.37 -2.14 12.57
N GLU A 64 8.24 -1.75 11.30
CA GLU A 64 6.96 -1.66 10.62
C GLU A 64 6.79 -2.85 9.69
N TYR A 65 5.55 -3.29 9.54
CA TYR A 65 5.20 -4.40 8.67
C TYR A 65 4.22 -3.91 7.61
N TRP A 66 4.58 -4.15 6.37
CA TRP A 66 3.85 -3.68 5.20
C TRP A 66 3.49 -4.85 4.31
N ARG A 67 2.31 -4.78 3.71
CA ARG A 67 1.92 -5.65 2.61
C ARG A 67 1.71 -4.77 1.40
N LEU A 68 2.51 -4.99 0.37
CA LEU A 68 2.52 -4.15 -0.81
C LEU A 68 2.08 -4.93 -2.03
N LYS A 69 1.33 -4.27 -2.89
CA LYS A 69 0.91 -4.80 -4.18
C LYS A 69 1.57 -3.99 -5.27
N HIS A 70 2.34 -4.67 -6.09
CA HIS A 70 2.99 -4.11 -7.27
C HIS A 70 2.15 -4.46 -8.48
N VAL A 71 1.64 -3.46 -9.17
CA VAL A 71 0.87 -3.64 -10.41
C VAL A 71 1.71 -3.14 -11.55
N PHE A 72 2.12 -4.05 -12.42
CA PHE A 72 2.97 -3.74 -13.56
C PHE A 72 2.12 -3.33 -14.76
N ASN A 73 2.73 -2.61 -15.71
CA ASN A 73 2.01 -2.12 -16.89
C ASN A 73 1.53 -3.22 -17.83
N ASP A 74 2.07 -4.42 -17.69
CA ASP A 74 1.61 -5.59 -18.47
C ASP A 74 0.40 -6.28 -17.82
N GLY A 75 -0.09 -5.76 -16.69
CA GLY A 75 -1.21 -6.34 -15.96
C GLY A 75 -0.82 -7.36 -14.90
N SER A 76 0.44 -7.73 -14.81
CA SER A 76 0.88 -8.65 -13.76
C SER A 76 0.87 -7.99 -12.39
N ILE A 77 0.67 -8.79 -11.35
CA ILE A 77 0.56 -8.31 -9.98
C ILE A 77 1.46 -9.15 -9.10
N LEU A 78 2.21 -8.47 -8.23
CA LEU A 78 3.02 -9.12 -7.19
C LEU A 78 2.60 -8.56 -5.84
N ILE A 79 2.19 -9.43 -4.94
CA ILE A 79 1.87 -9.05 -3.56
C ILE A 79 2.97 -9.60 -2.67
N GLN A 80 3.55 -8.73 -1.85
CA GLN A 80 4.71 -9.04 -1.06
C GLN A 80 4.62 -8.38 0.32
N ARG A 81 5.07 -9.08 1.34
CA ARG A 81 5.18 -8.53 2.69
C ARG A 81 6.59 -8.07 2.96
N TYR A 82 6.71 -6.99 3.71
CA TYR A 82 8.00 -6.41 4.07
C TYR A 82 8.05 -6.04 5.53
N GLU A 83 9.24 -6.18 6.09
CA GLU A 83 9.59 -5.64 7.39
C GLU A 83 10.48 -4.42 7.13
N VAL A 84 10.14 -3.29 7.70
CA VAL A 84 10.82 -2.01 7.45
C VAL A 84 11.33 -1.44 8.77
N ASP A 85 12.58 -1.03 8.78
CA ASP A 85 13.14 -0.26 9.88
C ASP A 85 12.97 1.22 9.59
N PRO A 86 12.06 1.93 10.28
CA PRO A 86 11.82 3.34 9.98
C PRO A 86 12.98 4.25 10.35
N LYS A 87 13.89 3.80 11.21
CA LYS A 87 15.06 4.60 11.60
C LYS A 87 16.10 4.65 10.50
N THR A 88 16.30 3.55 9.79
CA THR A 88 17.32 3.45 8.73
C THR A 88 16.72 3.48 7.34
N GLY A 89 15.42 3.23 7.21
CA GLY A 89 14.75 3.06 5.93
C GLY A 89 15.03 1.72 5.25
N LYS A 90 15.78 0.86 5.90
CA LYS A 90 16.06 -0.47 5.35
C LYS A 90 14.86 -1.39 5.47
N TYR A 91 14.74 -2.29 4.52
CA TYR A 91 13.63 -3.23 4.50
C TYR A 91 14.09 -4.60 4.01
N ARG A 92 13.28 -5.61 4.32
CA ARG A 92 13.48 -6.96 3.79
C ARG A 92 12.13 -7.61 3.54
N LYS A 93 12.12 -8.54 2.60
CA LYS A 93 10.95 -9.39 2.37
C LYS A 93 10.79 -10.38 3.52
N ILE A 94 9.56 -10.63 3.84
CA ILE A 94 9.25 -11.66 4.82
C ILE A 94 8.90 -12.96 4.12
#